data_63f51ea5c349ce6474658e820f3b16ae
#
_entry.id   63f51ea5c349ce6474658e820f3b16ae
#
_cell.length_a   1.000
_cell.length_b   1.000
_cell.length_c   1.000
_cell.angle_alpha   90.00
_cell.angle_beta   90.00
_cell.angle_gamma   90.00
#
_symmetry.space_group_name_H-M   'P 1'
#
loop_
_entity.id
_entity.type
_entity.pdbx_description
1 polymer ?
#
loop_
_entity_poly.entity_id
_entity_poly.type
_entity_poly.pdbx_seq_one_letter_code
_entity_poly.pdbx_strand_id
1 'polypeptide(L)'
;MTLREHQVIFAKNIGLLIGYIFSKGYEITLSEAYRTPLQAWVNALPKGSLIMAETPAGVRVEWTDKVGGTGSAKSLHKLRLAQDLNLFLNGAYLTTDEHWKQFGDYWKTLHILNRWGGDFPGDSGHFSIEYMGMK
;
A
#
# COMPACT_ATOMS: atom_id res chain seq x y z
N MET A 1 2.00 -17.69 13.55
CA MET A 1 2.42 -16.31 13.95
C MET A 1 1.19 -15.42 14.15
N THR A 2 1.22 -14.64 15.19
CA THR A 2 0.19 -13.64 15.50
C THR A 2 0.29 -12.44 14.54
N LEU A 3 -0.76 -11.61 14.49
CA LEU A 3 -0.71 -10.35 13.74
C LEU A 3 0.46 -9.47 14.17
N ARG A 4 0.71 -9.37 15.48
CA ARG A 4 1.83 -8.57 16.01
C ARG A 4 3.18 -9.07 15.50
N GLU A 5 3.39 -10.38 15.45
CA GLU A 5 4.64 -10.96 14.93
C GLU A 5 4.83 -10.62 13.45
N HIS A 6 3.76 -10.71 12.64
CA HIS A 6 3.81 -10.26 11.24
C HIS A 6 4.16 -8.76 11.13
N GLN A 7 3.57 -7.91 11.97
CA GLN A 7 3.85 -6.48 11.98
C GLN A 7 5.31 -6.18 12.36
N VAL A 8 5.90 -6.91 13.31
CA VAL A 8 7.31 -6.76 13.70
C VAL A 8 8.24 -7.17 12.56
N ILE A 9 7.97 -8.30 11.93
CA ILE A 9 8.74 -8.76 10.76
C ILE A 9 8.62 -7.75 9.62
N PHE A 10 7.42 -7.29 9.32
CA PHE A 10 7.17 -6.30 8.28
C PHE A 10 7.94 -5.00 8.53
N ALA A 11 7.88 -4.45 9.73
CA ALA A 11 8.58 -3.21 10.09
C ALA A 11 10.10 -3.34 9.93
N LYS A 12 10.68 -4.47 10.36
CA LYS A 12 12.11 -4.76 10.15
C LYS A 12 12.45 -4.82 8.67
N ASN A 13 11.67 -5.55 7.89
CA ASN A 13 11.94 -5.76 6.47
C ASN A 13 11.78 -4.47 5.67
N ILE A 14 10.79 -3.63 5.99
CA ILE A 14 10.61 -2.33 5.32
C ILE A 14 11.81 -1.41 5.59
N GLY A 15 12.34 -1.41 6.81
CA GLY A 15 13.56 -0.67 7.14
C GLY A 15 14.77 -1.13 6.32
N LEU A 16 14.94 -2.46 6.14
CA LEU A 16 16.00 -3.02 5.31
C LEU A 16 15.82 -2.66 3.83
N LEU A 17 14.59 -2.72 3.32
CA LEU A 17 14.28 -2.33 1.94
C LEU A 17 14.62 -0.86 1.69
N ILE A 18 14.20 0.04 2.57
CA ILE A 18 14.48 1.47 2.46
C ILE A 18 15.99 1.72 2.41
N GLY A 19 16.75 1.12 3.32
CA GLY A 19 18.21 1.22 3.31
C GLY A 19 18.84 0.69 2.02
N TYR A 20 18.33 -0.43 1.50
CA TYR A 20 18.79 -1.00 0.24
C TYR A 20 18.53 -0.07 -0.96
N ILE A 21 17.35 0.54 -1.03
CA ILE A 21 16.99 1.50 -2.09
C ILE A 21 17.97 2.68 -2.09
N PHE A 22 18.22 3.31 -0.95
CA PHE A 22 19.18 4.41 -0.83
C PHE A 22 20.61 3.95 -1.18
N SER A 23 21.01 2.72 -0.80
CA SER A 23 22.33 2.18 -1.13
C SER A 23 22.57 2.03 -2.65
N LYS A 24 21.52 1.93 -3.43
CA LYS A 24 21.55 1.86 -4.90
C LYS A 24 21.51 3.23 -5.59
N GLY A 25 21.55 4.33 -4.82
CA GLY A 25 21.52 5.68 -5.35
C GLY A 25 20.14 6.21 -5.70
N TYR A 26 19.08 5.50 -5.32
CA TYR A 26 17.69 5.96 -5.47
C TYR A 26 17.24 6.68 -4.20
N GLU A 27 16.20 7.48 -4.36
CA GLU A 27 15.48 8.15 -3.28
C GLU A 27 14.02 7.69 -3.27
N ILE A 28 13.40 7.75 -2.10
CA ILE A 28 11.98 7.43 -1.93
C ILE A 28 11.25 8.51 -1.14
N THR A 29 9.95 8.58 -1.35
CA THR A 29 9.01 9.15 -0.37
C THR A 29 8.04 8.08 0.09
N LEU A 30 7.62 8.18 1.35
CA LEU A 30 6.59 7.29 1.89
C LEU A 30 5.23 7.73 1.35
N SER A 31 4.46 6.76 0.87
CA SER A 31 3.08 6.95 0.49
C SER A 31 2.19 6.27 1.54
N GLU A 32 1.18 5.50 1.14
CA GLU A 32 0.24 4.91 2.09
C GLU A 32 0.86 3.75 2.87
N ALA A 33 0.83 3.84 4.22
CA ALA A 33 1.19 2.75 5.11
C ALA A 33 -0.05 2.15 5.80
N TYR A 34 -0.83 3.01 6.46
CA TYR A 34 -2.04 2.61 7.15
C TYR A 34 -3.28 3.17 6.46
N ARG A 35 -4.23 2.28 6.23
CA ARG A 35 -5.55 2.65 5.70
C ARG A 35 -6.60 2.34 6.75
N THR A 36 -7.41 3.33 7.13
CA THR A 36 -8.52 3.09 8.05
C THR A 36 -9.53 2.12 7.41
N PRO A 37 -10.28 1.35 8.21
CA PRO A 37 -11.34 0.49 7.68
C PRO A 37 -12.37 1.26 6.84
N LEU A 38 -12.71 2.48 7.25
CA LEU A 38 -13.61 3.36 6.50
C LEU A 38 -13.03 3.72 5.13
N GLN A 39 -11.76 4.12 5.07
CA GLN A 39 -11.12 4.46 3.80
C GLN A 39 -11.01 3.24 2.88
N ALA A 40 -10.70 2.07 3.43
CA ALA A 40 -10.66 0.84 2.64
C ALA A 40 -12.06 0.49 2.07
N TRP A 41 -13.11 0.70 2.85
CA TRP A 41 -14.48 0.51 2.39
C TRP A 41 -14.85 1.49 1.29
N VAL A 42 -14.55 2.76 1.45
CA VAL A 42 -14.80 3.80 0.43
C VAL A 42 -14.08 3.48 -0.88
N ASN A 43 -12.80 3.09 -0.80
CA ASN A 43 -12.01 2.75 -1.98
C ASN A 43 -12.55 1.51 -2.73
N ALA A 44 -13.16 0.57 -2.00
CA ALA A 44 -13.73 -0.66 -2.56
C ALA A 44 -15.12 -0.47 -3.18
N LEU A 45 -15.75 0.69 -3.02
CA LEU A 45 -17.02 0.99 -3.68
C LEU A 45 -16.88 0.94 -5.21
N PRO A 46 -17.95 0.73 -5.96
CA PRO A 46 -17.93 0.84 -7.42
C PRO A 46 -17.38 2.21 -7.86
N LYS A 47 -16.56 2.22 -8.91
CA LYS A 47 -15.99 3.47 -9.45
C LYS A 47 -17.08 4.48 -9.78
N GLY A 48 -16.90 5.72 -9.31
CA GLY A 48 -17.84 6.80 -9.52
C GLY A 48 -18.98 6.87 -8.48
N SER A 49 -18.89 6.09 -7.40
CA SER A 49 -19.86 6.17 -6.29
C SER A 49 -19.87 7.55 -5.65
N LEU A 50 -21.03 7.99 -5.23
CA LEU A 50 -21.20 9.19 -4.40
C LEU A 50 -21.40 8.75 -2.94
N ILE A 51 -20.84 9.52 -2.02
CA ILE A 51 -21.03 9.31 -0.59
C ILE A 51 -22.03 10.35 -0.08
N MET A 52 -23.04 9.87 0.63
CA MET A 52 -24.02 10.70 1.32
C MET A 52 -24.01 10.34 2.81
N ALA A 53 -24.04 11.35 3.66
CA ALA A 53 -24.21 11.19 5.09
C ALA A 53 -25.41 11.97 5.57
N GLU A 54 -26.10 11.43 6.58
CA GLU A 54 -27.21 12.13 7.24
C GLU A 54 -26.84 12.34 8.70
N THR A 55 -26.97 13.58 9.16
CA THR A 55 -26.74 13.91 10.56
C THR A 55 -27.94 13.47 11.41
N PRO A 56 -27.79 13.34 12.75
CA PRO A 56 -28.91 13.06 13.65
C PRO A 56 -30.03 14.11 13.56
N ALA A 57 -29.72 15.34 13.12
CA ALA A 57 -30.73 16.39 12.88
C ALA A 57 -31.42 16.29 11.52
N GLY A 58 -31.16 15.25 10.73
CA GLY A 58 -31.77 15.04 9.42
C GLY A 58 -31.13 15.85 8.28
N VAL A 59 -30.00 16.50 8.53
CA VAL A 59 -29.26 17.22 7.49
C VAL A 59 -28.46 16.23 6.63
N ARG A 60 -28.71 16.22 5.33
CA ARG A 60 -27.96 15.43 4.37
C ARG A 60 -26.71 16.20 3.90
N VAL A 61 -25.57 15.52 3.92
CA VAL A 61 -24.32 16.00 3.36
C VAL A 61 -23.93 15.07 2.22
N GLU A 62 -23.82 15.61 1.02
CA GLU A 62 -23.37 14.89 -0.17
C GLU A 62 -21.91 15.25 -0.45
N TRP A 63 -21.07 14.22 -0.64
CA TRP A 63 -19.70 14.42 -1.07
C TRP A 63 -19.71 14.61 -2.59
N THR A 64 -19.17 15.73 -3.05
CA THR A 64 -19.23 16.08 -4.49
C THR A 64 -18.25 15.29 -5.34
N ASP A 65 -17.16 14.80 -4.75
CA ASP A 65 -16.17 14.00 -5.47
C ASP A 65 -16.64 12.55 -5.58
N LYS A 66 -16.52 12.01 -6.78
CA LYS A 66 -16.77 10.58 -7.01
C LYS A 66 -15.63 9.75 -6.47
N VAL A 67 -15.95 8.66 -5.79
CA VAL A 67 -15.00 7.75 -5.15
C VAL A 67 -15.16 6.31 -5.63
N GLY A 68 -14.31 5.43 -5.15
CA GLY A 68 -14.40 3.99 -5.40
C GLY A 68 -13.54 3.52 -6.57
N GLY A 69 -13.52 2.22 -6.76
CA GLY A 69 -12.79 1.54 -7.86
C GLY A 69 -11.28 1.48 -7.69
N THR A 70 -10.73 1.83 -6.50
CA THR A 70 -9.28 1.96 -6.30
C THR A 70 -8.70 1.04 -5.23
N GLY A 71 -9.45 0.09 -4.70
CA GLY A 71 -8.91 -0.74 -3.66
C GLY A 71 -9.79 -1.91 -3.25
N SER A 72 -9.37 -2.59 -2.20
CA SER A 72 -10.06 -3.72 -1.59
C SER A 72 -10.40 -3.43 -0.13
N ALA A 73 -11.61 -3.80 0.28
CA ALA A 73 -12.02 -3.78 1.68
C ALA A 73 -11.16 -4.74 2.55
N LYS A 74 -10.54 -5.74 1.93
CA LYS A 74 -9.60 -6.70 2.57
C LYS A 74 -8.13 -6.27 2.40
N SER A 75 -7.84 -4.99 2.54
CA SER A 75 -6.49 -4.45 2.36
C SER A 75 -5.58 -4.75 3.57
N LEU A 76 -4.34 -5.16 3.29
CA LEU A 76 -3.29 -5.33 4.31
C LEU A 76 -2.85 -4.00 4.93
N HIS A 77 -3.08 -2.87 4.26
CA HIS A 77 -2.87 -1.53 4.84
C HIS A 77 -3.68 -1.31 6.13
N LYS A 78 -4.87 -1.89 6.24
CA LYS A 78 -5.68 -1.85 7.48
C LYS A 78 -5.01 -2.52 8.67
N LEU A 79 -4.14 -3.47 8.39
CA LEU A 79 -3.44 -4.28 9.39
C LEU A 79 -2.01 -3.80 9.63
N ARG A 80 -1.59 -2.70 9.00
CA ARG A 80 -0.19 -2.20 9.00
C ARG A 80 0.80 -3.26 8.51
N LEU A 81 0.40 -4.03 7.50
CA LEU A 81 1.18 -5.08 6.85
C LEU A 81 1.49 -4.76 5.39
N ALA A 82 1.30 -3.51 4.99
CA ALA A 82 1.64 -3.01 3.66
C ALA A 82 2.16 -1.58 3.74
N GLN A 83 3.05 -1.23 2.82
CA GLN A 83 3.61 0.11 2.60
C GLN A 83 3.70 0.38 1.13
N ASP A 84 3.20 1.54 0.71
CA ASP A 84 3.42 2.07 -0.62
C ASP A 84 4.56 3.08 -0.61
N LEU A 85 5.41 3.02 -1.62
CA LEU A 85 6.58 3.89 -1.79
C LEU A 85 6.50 4.59 -3.15
N ASN A 86 7.02 5.82 -3.20
CA ASN A 86 7.31 6.52 -4.45
C ASN A 86 8.81 6.49 -4.68
N LEU A 87 9.25 6.22 -5.89
CA LEU A 87 10.67 6.05 -6.25
C LEU A 87 11.15 7.22 -7.10
N PHE A 88 12.35 7.70 -6.80
CA PHE A 88 13.00 8.79 -7.53
C PHE A 88 14.44 8.41 -7.87
N LEU A 89 14.91 8.91 -9.00
CA LEU A 89 16.32 8.85 -9.41
C LEU A 89 16.73 10.21 -9.93
N ASN A 90 17.77 10.78 -9.34
CA ASN A 90 18.25 12.14 -9.69
C ASN A 90 17.13 13.20 -9.71
N GLY A 91 16.22 13.12 -8.73
CA GLY A 91 15.09 14.04 -8.61
C GLY A 91 13.90 13.74 -9.54
N ALA A 92 14.01 12.76 -10.44
CA ALA A 92 12.94 12.38 -11.34
C ALA A 92 12.06 11.28 -10.71
N TYR A 93 10.75 11.48 -10.69
CA TYR A 93 9.78 10.47 -10.27
C TYR A 93 9.70 9.34 -11.29
N LEU A 94 9.84 8.10 -10.81
CA LEU A 94 9.85 6.91 -11.66
C LEU A 94 8.51 6.18 -11.58
N THR A 95 7.90 5.97 -12.74
CA THR A 95 6.56 5.36 -12.87
C THR A 95 6.58 3.97 -13.51
N THR A 96 7.74 3.51 -14.01
CA THR A 96 7.88 2.23 -14.71
C THR A 96 8.33 1.10 -13.78
N ASP A 97 7.83 -0.10 -14.03
CA ASP A 97 8.13 -1.30 -13.23
C ASP A 97 9.61 -1.72 -13.31
N GLU A 98 10.30 -1.33 -14.38
CA GLU A 98 11.68 -1.73 -14.64
C GLU A 98 12.63 -1.35 -13.50
N HIS A 99 12.53 -0.12 -12.98
CA HIS A 99 13.36 0.32 -11.85
C HIS A 99 12.99 -0.37 -10.55
N TRP A 100 11.73 -0.74 -10.37
CA TRP A 100 11.23 -1.38 -9.16
C TRP A 100 11.65 -2.84 -9.02
N LYS A 101 11.90 -3.55 -10.12
CA LYS A 101 12.12 -4.99 -10.12
C LYS A 101 13.24 -5.42 -9.17
N GLN A 102 14.37 -4.74 -9.15
CA GLN A 102 15.49 -5.05 -8.25
C GLN A 102 15.08 -4.96 -6.78
N PHE A 103 14.22 -4.02 -6.43
CA PHE A 103 13.74 -3.83 -5.06
C PHE A 103 12.66 -4.84 -4.68
N GLY A 104 11.78 -5.18 -5.61
CA GLY A 104 10.82 -6.27 -5.44
C GLY A 104 11.49 -7.61 -5.25
N ASP A 105 12.54 -7.91 -6.02
CA ASP A 105 13.32 -9.13 -5.88
C ASP A 105 14.05 -9.17 -4.52
N TYR A 106 14.69 -8.07 -4.12
CA TYR A 106 15.31 -7.98 -2.78
C TYR A 106 14.29 -8.17 -1.66
N TRP A 107 13.12 -7.51 -1.74
CA TRP A 107 12.03 -7.64 -0.77
C TRP A 107 11.61 -9.09 -0.55
N LYS A 108 11.46 -9.85 -1.63
CA LYS A 108 11.08 -11.27 -1.57
C LYS A 108 12.15 -12.15 -0.92
N THR A 109 13.42 -11.75 -0.91
CA THR A 109 14.49 -12.50 -0.22
C THR A 109 14.48 -12.33 1.30
N LEU A 110 13.89 -11.26 1.81
CA LEU A 110 13.91 -10.94 3.24
C LEU A 110 13.00 -11.84 4.09
N HIS A 111 11.90 -12.33 3.51
CA HIS A 111 11.00 -13.27 4.19
C HIS A 111 10.10 -14.00 3.21
N ILE A 112 9.80 -15.28 3.50
CA ILE A 112 8.98 -16.14 2.63
C ILE A 112 7.55 -15.62 2.40
N LEU A 113 7.01 -14.87 3.35
CA LEU A 113 5.67 -14.28 3.26
C LEU A 113 5.66 -12.88 2.62
N ASN A 114 6.82 -12.32 2.28
CA ASN A 114 6.87 -11.02 1.62
C ASN A 114 6.28 -11.10 0.21
N ARG A 115 5.44 -10.11 -0.13
CA ARG A 115 4.78 -9.98 -1.45
C ARG A 115 5.07 -8.60 -2.01
N TRP A 116 5.35 -8.56 -3.29
CA TRP A 116 5.63 -7.33 -4.03
C TRP A 116 4.52 -7.07 -5.05
N GLY A 117 4.00 -5.84 -5.06
CA GLY A 117 2.90 -5.46 -5.94
C GLY A 117 3.25 -5.50 -7.43
N GLY A 118 4.54 -5.47 -7.79
CA GLY A 118 4.99 -5.65 -9.18
C GLY A 118 4.77 -7.06 -9.75
N ASP A 119 4.53 -8.05 -8.90
CA ASP A 119 4.10 -9.39 -9.31
C ASP A 119 2.59 -9.40 -9.68
N PHE A 120 1.88 -8.30 -9.42
CA PHE A 120 0.49 -8.06 -9.79
C PHE A 120 0.44 -6.84 -10.73
N PRO A 121 -0.47 -6.79 -11.71
CA PRO A 121 -0.50 -5.68 -12.67
C PRO A 121 -0.64 -4.29 -12.01
N GLY A 122 0.35 -3.41 -12.26
CA GLY A 122 0.21 -1.97 -12.03
C GLY A 122 0.47 -1.46 -10.61
N ASP A 123 1.15 -2.23 -9.71
CA ASP A 123 1.33 -1.81 -8.31
C ASP A 123 2.77 -1.98 -7.80
N SER A 124 3.76 -1.57 -8.57
CA SER A 124 5.18 -1.80 -8.31
C SER A 124 5.71 -1.14 -7.04
N GLY A 125 5.09 -0.05 -6.59
CA GLY A 125 5.45 0.63 -5.35
C GLY A 125 4.90 -0.01 -4.07
N HIS A 126 4.10 -1.08 -4.20
CA HIS A 126 3.45 -1.76 -3.08
C HIS A 126 4.30 -2.92 -2.55
N PHE A 127 4.53 -2.91 -1.24
CA PHE A 127 5.25 -3.95 -0.51
C PHE A 127 4.42 -4.41 0.68
N SER A 128 4.21 -5.71 0.81
CA SER A 128 3.36 -6.28 1.85
C SER A 128 3.93 -7.59 2.40
N ILE A 129 3.40 -8.03 3.54
CA ILE A 129 3.59 -9.38 4.05
C ILE A 129 2.24 -10.11 4.08
N GLU A 130 2.21 -11.31 3.51
CA GLU A 130 0.97 -12.11 3.45
C GLU A 130 0.46 -12.43 4.85
N TYR A 131 -0.85 -12.27 5.05
CA TYR A 131 -1.54 -12.59 6.28
C TYR A 131 -2.93 -13.14 6.00
N MET A 132 -3.25 -14.32 6.50
CA MET A 132 -4.55 -15.00 6.33
C MET A 132 -5.02 -15.06 4.86
N GLY A 133 -4.08 -15.34 3.94
CA GLY A 133 -4.36 -15.42 2.50
C GLY A 133 -4.51 -14.09 1.78
N MET A 134 -4.38 -12.97 2.47
CA MET A 134 -4.27 -11.64 1.86
C MET A 134 -2.81 -11.37 1.45
N LYS A 135 -2.62 -10.78 0.27
CA LYS A 135 -1.29 -10.51 -0.31
C LYS A 135 -1.12 -9.04 -0.61
#